data_1e34059a44f13f480d7d6381d5c777df
#
_entry.id   1e34059a44f13f480d7d6381d5c777df
#
_cell.length_a   1.000
_cell.length_b   1.000
_cell.length_c   1.000
_cell.angle_alpha   90.00
_cell.angle_beta   90.00
_cell.angle_gamma   90.00
#
_symmetry.space_group_name_H-M   'P 1'
#
loop_
_entity.id
_entity.type
_entity.pdbx_description
1 polymer ?
#
loop_
_entity_poly.entity_id
_entity_poly.type
_entity_poly.pdbx_seq_one_letter_code
_entity_poly.pdbx_strand_id
1 'polypeptide(L)'
;MNYLPPFENNFWTYLLIGACVFALIQLVYVFNFYLRLAYRRKSNDPQVSSFPPVSVIIAARNESDNLYENLPTILSQDYPEYEVIVVNNQSIDDSNWILTAFAQQFTQLKVVEISKSPHLKPGKKLPITLGIKAAKYEHLLLTDADCLPNSNQWIKQMMQQIKASQQLVIGYSPFIQTKGFLNKLIRFDNTWLSASAFAYALANFPFKANGRNLAYTRTLFQKVNGFKSHYAISPGDDDLLLQDAIKYSAVATGLSP
;
A
#
# COMPACT_ATOMS: atom_id res chain seq x y z
N MET A 1 46.09 -5.14 37.43
CA MET A 1 45.40 -3.86 37.27
C MET A 1 45.61 -3.44 35.84
N ASN A 2 44.60 -3.57 34.99
CA ASN A 2 44.69 -3.15 33.59
C ASN A 2 44.53 -1.63 33.53
N TYR A 3 45.66 -0.93 33.33
CA TYR A 3 45.63 0.50 33.05
C TYR A 3 45.04 0.73 31.67
N LEU A 4 43.80 1.26 31.61
CA LEU A 4 43.36 1.90 30.40
C LEU A 4 44.29 3.11 30.15
N PRO A 5 44.80 3.29 28.93
CA PRO A 5 45.66 4.44 28.62
C PRO A 5 44.89 5.73 28.88
N PRO A 6 45.51 6.77 29.40
CA PRO A 6 44.87 8.05 29.62
C PRO A 6 44.31 8.59 28.30
N PHE A 7 43.10 9.10 28.29
CA PHE A 7 42.50 9.76 27.13
C PHE A 7 43.33 11.01 26.78
N GLU A 8 44.18 10.89 25.75
CA GLU A 8 44.89 12.05 25.24
C GLU A 8 43.93 12.96 24.48
N ASN A 9 44.00 14.28 24.79
CA ASN A 9 43.25 15.32 24.08
C ASN A 9 43.85 15.59 22.70
N ASN A 10 43.67 14.64 21.79
CA ASN A 10 44.13 14.75 20.41
C ASN A 10 42.99 14.57 19.42
N PHE A 11 43.23 14.90 18.16
CA PHE A 11 42.27 14.78 17.06
C PHE A 11 41.59 13.39 16.99
N TRP A 12 42.34 12.32 17.20
CA TRP A 12 41.82 10.95 17.14
C TRP A 12 40.84 10.63 18.25
N THR A 13 41.03 11.16 19.44
CA THR A 13 40.11 11.01 20.58
C THR A 13 38.80 11.68 20.29
N TYR A 14 38.80 12.89 19.74
CA TYR A 14 37.56 13.58 19.35
C TYR A 14 36.82 12.86 18.21
N LEU A 15 37.56 12.34 17.22
CA LEU A 15 37.00 11.54 16.13
C LEU A 15 36.33 10.27 16.66
N LEU A 16 36.98 9.57 17.59
CA LEU A 16 36.42 8.37 18.24
C LEU A 16 35.15 8.69 19.04
N ILE A 17 35.18 9.75 19.83
CA ILE A 17 33.99 10.19 20.58
C ILE A 17 32.84 10.53 19.61
N GLY A 18 33.11 11.25 18.54
CA GLY A 18 32.12 11.56 17.49
C GLY A 18 31.53 10.30 16.86
N ALA A 19 32.39 9.32 16.53
CA ALA A 19 31.95 8.03 16.00
C ALA A 19 31.08 7.23 16.99
N CYS A 20 31.46 7.21 18.27
CA CYS A 20 30.65 6.56 19.32
C CYS A 20 29.30 7.23 19.53
N VAL A 21 29.26 8.56 19.54
CA VAL A 21 28.01 9.32 19.63
C VAL A 21 27.10 9.02 18.43
N PHE A 22 27.68 9.05 17.22
CA PHE A 22 26.94 8.70 16.01
C PHE A 22 26.40 7.25 16.04
N ALA A 23 27.23 6.29 16.45
CA ALA A 23 26.82 4.90 16.61
C ALA A 23 25.68 4.76 17.64
N LEU A 24 25.75 5.48 18.76
CA LEU A 24 24.69 5.49 19.76
C LEU A 24 23.37 6.05 19.21
N ILE A 25 23.43 7.15 18.47
CA ILE A 25 22.26 7.73 17.79
C ILE A 25 21.65 6.71 16.83
N GLN A 26 22.46 6.02 16.03
CA GLN A 26 22.00 4.98 15.11
C GLN A 26 21.34 3.81 15.84
N LEU A 27 21.92 3.35 16.94
CA LEU A 27 21.35 2.31 17.77
C LEU A 27 19.98 2.73 18.34
N VAL A 28 19.89 3.92 18.94
CA VAL A 28 18.65 4.48 19.46
C VAL A 28 17.59 4.58 18.35
N TYR A 29 17.98 5.02 17.17
CA TYR A 29 17.09 5.09 16.01
C TYR A 29 16.57 3.69 15.61
N VAL A 30 17.48 2.73 15.42
CA VAL A 30 17.09 1.35 15.05
C VAL A 30 16.18 0.73 16.12
N PHE A 31 16.51 0.87 17.39
CA PHE A 31 15.72 0.36 18.49
C PHE A 31 14.32 0.98 18.56
N ASN A 32 14.19 2.29 18.37
CA ASN A 32 12.89 2.95 18.47
C ASN A 32 11.95 2.66 17.29
N PHE A 33 12.47 2.47 16.08
CA PHE A 33 11.65 2.28 14.89
C PHE A 33 11.55 0.81 14.49
N TYR A 34 12.68 0.13 14.27
CA TYR A 34 12.65 -1.22 13.67
C TYR A 34 12.33 -2.35 14.66
N LEU A 35 12.64 -2.19 15.96
CA LEU A 35 12.21 -3.19 16.94
C LEU A 35 10.68 -3.29 17.04
N ARG A 36 9.95 -2.20 16.83
CA ARG A 36 8.48 -2.24 16.81
C ARG A 36 7.96 -3.18 15.72
N LEU A 37 8.64 -3.21 14.57
CA LEU A 37 8.32 -4.13 13.49
C LEU A 37 8.70 -5.58 13.84
N ALA A 38 9.89 -5.80 14.41
CA ALA A 38 10.39 -7.11 14.79
C ALA A 38 9.53 -7.79 15.88
N TYR A 39 9.07 -7.01 16.87
CA TYR A 39 8.22 -7.50 17.97
C TYR A 39 6.73 -7.30 17.71
N ARG A 40 6.34 -6.94 16.49
CA ARG A 40 4.93 -6.86 16.11
C ARG A 40 4.28 -8.23 16.31
N ARG A 41 3.44 -8.36 17.31
CA ARG A 41 2.61 -9.55 17.48
C ARG A 41 1.62 -9.61 16.32
N LYS A 42 1.55 -10.77 15.67
CA LYS A 42 0.45 -11.06 14.75
C LYS A 42 -0.82 -10.88 15.58
N SER A 43 -1.70 -9.99 15.17
CA SER A 43 -2.98 -9.82 15.86
C SER A 43 -3.76 -11.13 15.69
N ASN A 44 -3.61 -12.02 16.64
CA ASN A 44 -4.49 -13.17 16.80
C ASN A 44 -5.75 -12.70 17.57
N ASP A 45 -6.35 -11.60 17.11
CA ASP A 45 -7.63 -11.17 17.64
C ASP A 45 -8.70 -12.14 17.09
N PRO A 46 -9.16 -13.12 17.88
CA PRO A 46 -10.07 -14.15 17.39
C PRO A 46 -11.50 -13.64 17.15
N GLN A 47 -11.72 -12.35 17.30
CA GLN A 47 -13.05 -11.74 17.26
C GLN A 47 -13.17 -10.63 16.21
N VAL A 48 -12.82 -10.90 14.96
CA VAL A 48 -13.56 -10.22 13.89
C VAL A 48 -14.78 -11.10 13.60
N SER A 49 -15.82 -10.92 14.38
CA SER A 49 -17.07 -11.67 14.26
C SER A 49 -17.87 -11.33 13.00
N SER A 50 -17.49 -10.29 12.27
CA SER A 50 -18.00 -10.01 10.91
C SER A 50 -16.95 -9.28 10.10
N PHE A 51 -16.68 -9.77 8.90
CA PHE A 51 -15.84 -9.06 7.94
C PHE A 51 -16.68 -7.99 7.23
N PRO A 52 -16.29 -6.71 7.26
CA PRO A 52 -17.06 -5.66 6.63
C PRO A 52 -17.06 -5.83 5.11
N PRO A 53 -18.17 -5.51 4.40
CA PRO A 53 -18.18 -5.51 2.96
C PRO A 53 -17.12 -4.57 2.36
N VAL A 54 -16.51 -4.98 1.23
CA VAL A 54 -15.34 -4.31 0.64
C VAL A 54 -15.51 -4.07 -0.86
N SER A 55 -15.10 -2.90 -1.34
CA SER A 55 -14.93 -2.61 -2.75
C SER A 55 -13.44 -2.61 -3.10
N VAL A 56 -12.99 -3.58 -3.91
CA VAL A 56 -11.65 -3.61 -4.48
C VAL A 56 -11.63 -2.70 -5.71
N ILE A 57 -10.67 -1.78 -5.79
CA ILE A 57 -10.58 -0.79 -6.87
C ILE A 57 -9.27 -0.98 -7.63
N ILE A 58 -9.37 -1.13 -8.95
CA ILE A 58 -8.25 -1.32 -9.86
C ILE A 58 -8.34 -0.25 -10.95
N ALA A 59 -7.29 0.55 -11.09
CA ALA A 59 -7.15 1.48 -12.22
C ALA A 59 -6.26 0.80 -13.28
N ALA A 60 -6.81 0.55 -14.47
CA ALA A 60 -6.12 -0.12 -15.56
C ALA A 60 -6.02 0.79 -16.78
N ARG A 61 -4.88 0.74 -17.48
CA ARG A 61 -4.68 1.40 -18.77
C ARG A 61 -3.69 0.62 -19.60
N ASN A 62 -4.17 0.00 -20.70
CA ASN A 62 -3.39 -0.89 -21.56
C ASN A 62 -2.75 -2.04 -20.75
N GLU A 63 -3.60 -2.75 -20.01
CA GLU A 63 -3.21 -3.83 -19.08
C GLU A 63 -3.88 -5.16 -19.48
N SER A 64 -4.11 -5.40 -20.77
CA SER A 64 -4.83 -6.58 -21.26
C SER A 64 -4.24 -7.88 -20.70
N ASP A 65 -2.93 -8.09 -20.81
CA ASP A 65 -2.27 -9.31 -20.37
C ASP A 65 -2.37 -9.48 -18.85
N ASN A 66 -2.08 -8.41 -18.10
CA ASN A 66 -2.16 -8.40 -16.65
C ASN A 66 -3.60 -8.64 -16.14
N LEU A 67 -4.59 -8.03 -16.78
CA LEU A 67 -6.00 -8.26 -16.43
C LEU A 67 -6.41 -9.71 -16.71
N TYR A 68 -5.98 -10.27 -17.84
CA TYR A 68 -6.27 -11.66 -18.17
C TYR A 68 -5.68 -12.65 -17.14
N GLU A 69 -4.43 -12.41 -16.74
CA GLU A 69 -3.71 -13.31 -15.81
C GLU A 69 -4.12 -13.12 -14.35
N ASN A 70 -4.25 -11.87 -13.87
CA ASN A 70 -4.35 -11.58 -12.45
C ASN A 70 -5.78 -11.40 -11.94
N LEU A 71 -6.70 -10.87 -12.77
CA LEU A 71 -8.06 -10.54 -12.33
C LEU A 71 -8.85 -11.76 -11.82
N PRO A 72 -8.73 -12.98 -12.39
CA PRO A 72 -9.40 -14.16 -11.86
C PRO A 72 -9.03 -14.48 -10.40
N THR A 73 -7.77 -14.27 -10.01
CA THR A 73 -7.32 -14.48 -8.63
C THR A 73 -7.94 -13.47 -7.66
N ILE A 74 -8.14 -12.23 -8.11
CA ILE A 74 -8.81 -11.19 -7.32
C ILE A 74 -10.31 -11.48 -7.22
N LEU A 75 -10.92 -12.01 -8.27
CA LEU A 75 -12.34 -12.39 -8.32
C LEU A 75 -12.67 -13.70 -7.57
N SER A 76 -11.66 -14.48 -7.17
CA SER A 76 -11.82 -15.75 -6.44
C SER A 76 -11.33 -15.69 -4.98
N GLN A 77 -11.33 -14.50 -4.37
CA GLN A 77 -10.94 -14.35 -2.97
C GLN A 77 -11.98 -14.96 -2.02
N ASP A 78 -11.48 -15.61 -0.96
CA ASP A 78 -12.31 -16.16 0.12
C ASP A 78 -12.73 -15.05 1.10
N TYR A 79 -13.74 -14.28 0.67
CA TYR A 79 -14.28 -13.18 1.46
C TYR A 79 -15.81 -13.12 1.35
N PRO A 80 -16.54 -12.92 2.46
CA PRO A 80 -18.00 -13.07 2.49
C PRO A 80 -18.76 -12.14 1.54
N GLU A 81 -18.38 -10.86 1.50
CA GLU A 81 -19.08 -9.85 0.70
C GLU A 81 -18.11 -8.82 0.14
N TYR A 82 -17.86 -8.85 -1.17
CA TYR A 82 -17.01 -7.88 -1.86
C TYR A 82 -17.44 -7.69 -3.30
N GLU A 83 -17.01 -6.57 -3.86
CA GLU A 83 -17.06 -6.28 -5.29
C GLU A 83 -15.68 -5.89 -5.80
N VAL A 84 -15.46 -6.05 -7.09
CA VAL A 84 -14.26 -5.60 -7.78
C VAL A 84 -14.64 -4.57 -8.82
N ILE A 85 -14.05 -3.39 -8.76
CA ILE A 85 -14.30 -2.29 -9.69
C ILE A 85 -13.03 -2.04 -10.48
N VAL A 86 -13.07 -2.36 -11.76
CA VAL A 86 -11.98 -2.05 -12.69
C VAL A 86 -12.34 -0.79 -13.46
N VAL A 87 -11.50 0.24 -13.32
CA VAL A 87 -11.67 1.47 -14.09
C VAL A 87 -10.73 1.43 -15.29
N ASN A 88 -11.31 1.20 -16.46
CA ASN A 88 -10.59 1.16 -17.73
C ASN A 88 -10.32 2.59 -18.21
N ASN A 89 -9.08 3.05 -18.02
CA ASN A 89 -8.69 4.43 -18.28
C ASN A 89 -8.15 4.61 -19.69
N GLN A 90 -9.06 4.77 -20.67
CA GLN A 90 -8.70 5.09 -22.04
C GLN A 90 -7.77 4.05 -22.70
N SER A 91 -7.93 2.77 -22.40
CA SER A 91 -7.14 1.70 -23.03
C SER A 91 -7.39 1.63 -24.54
N ILE A 92 -6.35 1.18 -25.27
CA ILE A 92 -6.37 1.02 -26.72
C ILE A 92 -6.03 -0.40 -27.16
N ASP A 93 -5.72 -1.25 -26.18
CA ASP A 93 -5.47 -2.67 -26.31
C ASP A 93 -6.76 -3.48 -26.06
N ASP A 94 -6.63 -4.79 -25.90
CA ASP A 94 -7.75 -5.71 -25.70
C ASP A 94 -8.36 -5.66 -24.28
N SER A 95 -7.94 -4.73 -23.41
CA SER A 95 -8.45 -4.61 -22.02
C SER A 95 -9.97 -4.53 -21.95
N ASN A 96 -10.61 -3.79 -22.87
CA ASN A 96 -12.08 -3.65 -22.88
C ASN A 96 -12.77 -4.98 -23.21
N TRP A 97 -12.25 -5.72 -24.15
CA TRP A 97 -12.79 -7.05 -24.53
C TRP A 97 -12.67 -8.03 -23.36
N ILE A 98 -11.51 -8.09 -22.72
CA ILE A 98 -11.24 -8.97 -21.57
C ILE A 98 -12.18 -8.63 -20.41
N LEU A 99 -12.30 -7.35 -20.06
CA LEU A 99 -13.17 -6.89 -18.98
C LEU A 99 -14.64 -7.20 -19.26
N THR A 100 -15.09 -7.05 -20.49
CA THR A 100 -16.45 -7.40 -20.92
C THR A 100 -16.71 -8.90 -20.75
N ALA A 101 -15.77 -9.75 -21.17
CA ALA A 101 -15.87 -11.20 -21.03
C ALA A 101 -15.92 -11.64 -19.55
N PHE A 102 -15.08 -11.06 -18.70
CA PHE A 102 -15.10 -11.37 -17.26
C PHE A 102 -16.35 -10.85 -16.56
N ALA A 103 -16.87 -9.67 -16.93
CA ALA A 103 -18.09 -9.14 -16.36
C ALA A 103 -19.34 -9.99 -16.64
N GLN A 104 -19.32 -10.78 -17.72
CA GLN A 104 -20.37 -11.78 -18.01
C GLN A 104 -20.27 -13.03 -17.12
N GLN A 105 -19.07 -13.35 -16.64
CA GLN A 105 -18.80 -14.55 -15.83
C GLN A 105 -18.89 -14.27 -14.32
N PHE A 106 -18.49 -13.09 -13.88
CA PHE A 106 -18.37 -12.70 -12.47
C PHE A 106 -19.29 -11.55 -12.13
N THR A 107 -20.37 -11.83 -11.42
CA THR A 107 -21.39 -10.85 -11.04
C THR A 107 -20.87 -9.77 -10.08
N GLN A 108 -19.81 -10.04 -9.34
CA GLN A 108 -19.13 -9.08 -8.45
C GLN A 108 -18.18 -8.13 -9.20
N LEU A 109 -17.91 -8.33 -10.50
CA LEU A 109 -17.10 -7.42 -11.29
C LEU A 109 -17.94 -6.28 -11.87
N LYS A 110 -17.50 -5.06 -11.61
CA LYS A 110 -18.04 -3.84 -12.20
C LYS A 110 -16.98 -3.14 -13.02
N VAL A 111 -17.28 -2.82 -14.25
CA VAL A 111 -16.37 -2.09 -15.15
C VAL A 111 -16.84 -0.65 -15.28
N VAL A 112 -15.90 0.29 -15.12
CA VAL A 112 -16.11 1.72 -15.33
C VAL A 112 -15.21 2.18 -16.47
N GLU A 113 -15.81 2.63 -17.56
CA GLU A 113 -15.09 3.09 -18.76
C GLU A 113 -14.85 4.59 -18.71
N ILE A 114 -13.60 4.99 -18.95
CA ILE A 114 -13.23 6.38 -19.21
C ILE A 114 -12.93 6.52 -20.72
N SER A 115 -13.83 7.19 -21.43
CA SER A 115 -13.68 7.43 -22.86
C SER A 115 -12.46 8.30 -23.16
N LYS A 116 -11.82 8.08 -24.29
CA LYS A 116 -10.71 8.93 -24.76
C LYS A 116 -11.14 10.39 -24.84
N SER A 117 -10.33 11.26 -24.24
CA SER A 117 -10.50 12.69 -24.34
C SER A 117 -9.14 13.38 -24.33
N PRO A 118 -8.88 14.30 -25.27
CA PRO A 118 -7.61 15.04 -25.32
C PRO A 118 -7.42 15.98 -24.12
N HIS A 119 -8.49 16.26 -23.37
CA HIS A 119 -8.48 17.13 -22.20
C HIS A 119 -8.15 16.39 -20.90
N LEU A 120 -8.18 15.06 -20.90
CA LEU A 120 -7.85 14.26 -19.71
C LEU A 120 -6.36 13.98 -19.65
N LYS A 121 -5.71 14.51 -18.62
CA LYS A 121 -4.30 14.23 -18.37
C LYS A 121 -4.12 12.77 -17.92
N PRO A 122 -3.04 12.10 -18.37
CA PRO A 122 -2.68 10.79 -17.86
C PRO A 122 -2.46 10.83 -16.34
N GLY A 123 -2.90 9.79 -15.63
CA GLY A 123 -2.71 9.67 -14.17
C GLY A 123 -3.71 8.72 -13.52
N LYS A 124 -3.40 8.28 -12.31
CA LYS A 124 -4.24 7.34 -11.54
C LYS A 124 -5.34 8.04 -10.72
N LYS A 125 -5.21 9.33 -10.38
CA LYS A 125 -6.15 10.03 -9.48
C LYS A 125 -7.58 10.06 -9.98
N LEU A 126 -7.78 10.36 -11.27
CA LEU A 126 -9.12 10.37 -11.85
C LEU A 126 -9.76 8.97 -11.85
N PRO A 127 -9.12 7.92 -12.41
CA PRO A 127 -9.71 6.58 -12.38
C PRO A 127 -9.96 6.08 -10.96
N ILE A 128 -9.06 6.27 -10.00
CA ILE A 128 -9.29 5.90 -8.60
C ILE A 128 -10.50 6.66 -8.03
N THR A 129 -10.61 7.97 -8.28
CA THR A 129 -11.76 8.76 -7.81
C THR A 129 -13.08 8.25 -8.40
N LEU A 130 -13.10 7.86 -9.68
CA LEU A 130 -14.28 7.30 -10.32
C LEU A 130 -14.62 5.92 -9.78
N GLY A 131 -13.60 5.08 -9.54
CA GLY A 131 -13.78 3.78 -8.87
C GLY A 131 -14.39 3.94 -7.48
N ILE A 132 -13.90 4.88 -6.67
CA ILE A 132 -14.44 5.18 -5.34
C ILE A 132 -15.90 5.67 -5.42
N LYS A 133 -16.23 6.50 -6.40
CA LYS A 133 -17.61 6.97 -6.63
C LYS A 133 -18.53 5.83 -7.05
N ALA A 134 -18.04 4.88 -7.84
CA ALA A 134 -18.79 3.73 -8.32
C ALA A 134 -18.93 2.62 -7.27
N ALA A 135 -18.08 2.65 -6.23
CA ALA A 135 -18.04 1.64 -5.17
C ALA A 135 -19.31 1.65 -4.31
N LYS A 136 -19.81 0.45 -3.97
CA LYS A 136 -21.00 0.25 -3.12
C LYS A 136 -20.64 0.36 -1.64
N TYR A 137 -19.48 -0.16 -1.24
CA TYR A 137 -19.13 -0.36 0.17
C TYR A 137 -18.28 0.76 0.74
N GLU A 138 -18.28 0.85 2.08
CA GLU A 138 -17.52 1.84 2.84
C GLU A 138 -16.01 1.55 2.83
N HIS A 139 -15.63 0.27 2.93
CA HIS A 139 -14.24 -0.13 2.94
C HIS A 139 -13.73 -0.30 1.52
N LEU A 140 -12.64 0.37 1.23
CA LEU A 140 -12.00 0.41 -0.09
C LEU A 140 -10.63 -0.27 0.01
N LEU A 141 -10.32 -1.13 -0.95
CA LEU A 141 -9.02 -1.79 -1.08
C LEU A 141 -8.49 -1.56 -2.49
N LEU A 142 -7.36 -0.89 -2.58
CA LEU A 142 -6.72 -0.54 -3.84
C LEU A 142 -5.62 -1.53 -4.19
N THR A 143 -5.58 -1.88 -5.47
CA THR A 143 -4.47 -2.62 -6.08
C THR A 143 -4.29 -2.21 -7.54
N ASP A 144 -3.14 -2.55 -8.13
CA ASP A 144 -2.88 -2.31 -9.54
C ASP A 144 -3.21 -3.57 -10.38
N ALA A 145 -3.41 -3.41 -11.69
CA ALA A 145 -3.73 -4.52 -12.58
C ALA A 145 -2.58 -5.52 -12.74
N ASP A 146 -1.33 -5.06 -12.56
CA ASP A 146 -0.11 -5.87 -12.58
C ASP A 146 0.20 -6.55 -11.24
N CYS A 147 -0.71 -6.50 -10.28
CA CYS A 147 -0.54 -7.08 -8.95
C CYS A 147 -1.33 -8.38 -8.81
N LEU A 148 -0.64 -9.40 -8.33
CA LEU A 148 -1.20 -10.72 -8.06
C LEU A 148 -1.21 -11.00 -6.55
N PRO A 149 -2.38 -11.18 -5.92
CA PRO A 149 -2.45 -11.66 -4.54
C PRO A 149 -1.83 -13.05 -4.39
N ASN A 150 -0.95 -13.23 -3.40
CA ASN A 150 -0.31 -14.53 -3.16
C ASN A 150 -1.25 -15.60 -2.56
N SER A 151 -2.43 -15.19 -2.10
CA SER A 151 -3.41 -16.12 -1.53
C SER A 151 -4.84 -15.60 -1.71
N ASN A 152 -5.81 -16.51 -1.58
CA ASN A 152 -7.23 -16.17 -1.54
C ASN A 152 -7.68 -15.49 -0.22
N GLN A 153 -6.76 -15.25 0.72
CA GLN A 153 -7.03 -14.60 2.00
C GLN A 153 -6.58 -13.12 2.03
N TRP A 154 -6.15 -12.57 0.90
CA TRP A 154 -5.61 -11.20 0.83
C TRP A 154 -6.58 -10.14 1.33
N ILE A 155 -7.83 -10.13 0.84
CA ILE A 155 -8.84 -9.17 1.28
C ILE A 155 -9.07 -9.30 2.80
N LYS A 156 -9.21 -10.53 3.29
CA LYS A 156 -9.43 -10.83 4.70
C LYS A 156 -8.31 -10.30 5.60
N GLN A 157 -7.07 -10.52 5.18
CA GLN A 157 -5.91 -10.07 5.95
C GLN A 157 -5.78 -8.54 6.00
N MET A 158 -6.12 -7.85 4.90
CA MET A 158 -6.15 -6.40 4.87
C MET A 158 -7.26 -5.83 5.74
N MET A 159 -8.47 -6.38 5.64
CA MET A 159 -9.64 -5.89 6.38
C MET A 159 -9.54 -6.15 7.89
N GLN A 160 -8.88 -7.21 8.33
CA GLN A 160 -8.61 -7.47 9.75
C GLN A 160 -7.80 -6.36 10.44
N GLN A 161 -7.08 -5.53 9.68
CA GLN A 161 -6.29 -4.44 10.23
C GLN A 161 -7.10 -3.15 10.40
N ILE A 162 -8.27 -3.02 9.75
CA ILE A 162 -9.12 -1.83 9.86
C ILE A 162 -9.83 -1.85 11.21
N LYS A 163 -9.73 -0.74 11.94
CA LYS A 163 -10.40 -0.48 13.22
C LYS A 163 -10.98 0.93 13.20
N ALA A 164 -11.89 1.24 14.11
CA ALA A 164 -12.51 2.56 14.21
C ALA A 164 -11.47 3.72 14.28
N SER A 165 -10.35 3.48 14.97
CA SER A 165 -9.24 4.44 15.09
C SER A 165 -8.17 4.33 14.00
N GLN A 166 -8.23 3.29 13.15
CA GLN A 166 -7.24 2.98 12.12
C GLN A 166 -7.96 2.72 10.80
N GLN A 167 -8.42 3.80 10.17
CA GLN A 167 -9.22 3.75 8.94
C GLN A 167 -8.37 3.69 7.67
N LEU A 168 -7.03 3.64 7.80
CA LEU A 168 -6.09 3.49 6.70
C LEU A 168 -5.10 2.36 7.02
N VAL A 169 -4.90 1.45 6.07
CA VAL A 169 -4.00 0.29 6.19
C VAL A 169 -3.03 0.29 5.02
N ILE A 170 -1.74 0.34 5.31
CA ILE A 170 -0.70 0.14 4.31
C ILE A 170 -0.30 -1.34 4.28
N GLY A 171 -0.37 -1.95 3.09
CA GLY A 171 -0.04 -3.35 2.86
C GLY A 171 1.36 -3.54 2.24
N TYR A 172 1.96 -4.69 2.47
CA TYR A 172 3.18 -5.09 1.80
C TYR A 172 2.88 -5.56 0.37
N SER A 173 3.69 -5.16 -0.59
CA SER A 173 3.56 -5.53 -2.00
C SER A 173 4.96 -5.77 -2.58
N PRO A 174 5.49 -7.01 -2.49
CA PRO A 174 6.80 -7.36 -3.01
C PRO A 174 6.80 -7.45 -4.54
N PHE A 175 7.96 -7.24 -5.15
CA PHE A 175 8.16 -7.59 -6.55
C PHE A 175 8.38 -9.09 -6.73
N ILE A 176 7.88 -9.64 -7.84
CA ILE A 176 8.05 -11.05 -8.22
C ILE A 176 9.55 -11.36 -8.37
N GLN A 177 9.93 -12.54 -7.88
CA GLN A 177 11.31 -13.01 -7.99
C GLN A 177 11.58 -13.51 -9.40
N THR A 178 12.50 -12.82 -10.07
CA THR A 178 13.06 -13.25 -11.37
C THR A 178 14.57 -13.42 -11.27
N LYS A 179 15.17 -14.02 -12.29
CA LYS A 179 16.62 -14.20 -12.37
C LYS A 179 17.32 -12.85 -12.63
N GLY A 180 18.53 -12.69 -12.08
CA GLY A 180 19.39 -11.54 -12.37
C GLY A 180 19.66 -10.65 -11.15
N PHE A 181 20.77 -9.91 -11.23
CA PHE A 181 21.23 -9.03 -10.15
C PHE A 181 20.31 -7.82 -9.97
N LEU A 182 19.82 -7.23 -11.06
CA LEU A 182 18.94 -6.07 -11.02
C LEU A 182 17.63 -6.39 -10.26
N ASN A 183 17.02 -7.56 -10.53
CA ASN A 183 15.80 -7.95 -9.80
C ASN A 183 16.07 -8.11 -8.29
N LYS A 184 17.23 -8.68 -7.91
CA LYS A 184 17.62 -8.78 -6.49
C LYS A 184 17.74 -7.40 -5.84
N LEU A 185 18.35 -6.44 -6.53
CA LEU A 185 18.50 -5.07 -6.05
C LEU A 185 17.14 -4.36 -5.89
N ILE A 186 16.28 -4.44 -6.90
CA ILE A 186 14.92 -3.86 -6.86
C ILE A 186 14.10 -4.46 -5.71
N ARG A 187 14.17 -5.77 -5.53
CA ARG A 187 13.46 -6.45 -4.43
C ARG A 187 14.00 -6.08 -3.06
N PHE A 188 15.31 -5.95 -2.93
CA PHE A 188 15.95 -5.49 -1.70
C PHE A 188 15.50 -4.06 -1.36
N ASP A 189 15.59 -3.14 -2.31
CA ASP A 189 15.17 -1.74 -2.13
C ASP A 189 13.69 -1.65 -1.73
N ASN A 190 12.81 -2.34 -2.46
CA ASN A 190 11.38 -2.37 -2.14
C ASN A 190 11.09 -2.96 -0.76
N THR A 191 11.80 -4.03 -0.37
CA THR A 191 11.63 -4.64 0.96
C THR A 191 12.12 -3.71 2.06
N TRP A 192 13.28 -3.08 1.87
CA TRP A 192 13.84 -2.12 2.81
C TRP A 192 12.92 -0.90 3.00
N LEU A 193 12.43 -0.34 1.89
CA LEU A 193 11.52 0.80 1.90
C LEU A 193 10.18 0.45 2.58
N SER A 194 9.63 -0.73 2.30
CA SER A 194 8.39 -1.21 2.93
C SER A 194 8.58 -1.48 4.43
N ALA A 195 9.69 -2.09 4.82
CA ALA A 195 10.03 -2.31 6.23
C ALA A 195 10.16 -0.98 6.98
N SER A 196 10.80 0.01 6.35
CA SER A 196 10.91 1.37 6.90
C SER A 196 9.52 2.01 7.04
N ALA A 197 8.69 1.97 5.99
CA ALA A 197 7.33 2.51 6.02
C ALA A 197 6.51 1.91 7.17
N PHE A 198 6.60 0.60 7.37
CA PHE A 198 5.91 -0.08 8.46
C PHE A 198 6.47 0.27 9.84
N ALA A 199 7.80 0.32 9.99
CA ALA A 199 8.46 0.69 11.24
C ALA A 199 8.02 2.09 11.70
N TYR A 200 8.02 3.04 10.76
CA TYR A 200 7.57 4.41 11.02
C TYR A 200 6.06 4.49 11.28
N ALA A 201 5.24 3.76 10.55
CA ALA A 201 3.80 3.74 10.81
C ALA A 201 3.47 3.19 12.22
N LEU A 202 4.18 2.14 12.66
CA LEU A 202 4.07 1.59 14.01
C LEU A 202 4.59 2.54 15.09
N ALA A 203 5.44 3.48 14.73
CA ALA A 203 5.89 4.55 15.62
C ALA A 203 4.99 5.81 15.57
N ASN A 204 3.88 5.79 14.84
CA ASN A 204 2.97 6.90 14.57
C ASN A 204 3.58 8.05 13.73
N PHE A 205 4.57 7.75 12.90
CA PHE A 205 5.19 8.66 11.93
C PHE A 205 5.11 8.11 10.51
N PRO A 206 3.95 7.72 9.99
CA PRO A 206 3.84 7.16 8.65
C PRO A 206 4.23 8.21 7.60
N PHE A 207 5.06 7.81 6.63
CA PHE A 207 5.57 8.70 5.58
C PHE A 207 5.36 8.17 4.17
N LYS A 208 5.03 6.88 4.03
CA LYS A 208 4.90 6.22 2.73
C LYS A 208 3.76 5.23 2.71
N ALA A 209 2.98 5.29 1.63
CA ALA A 209 1.97 4.31 1.25
C ALA A 209 2.30 3.72 -0.13
N ASN A 210 1.58 2.68 -0.53
CA ASN A 210 1.72 2.08 -1.85
C ASN A 210 0.34 1.64 -2.35
N GLY A 211 -0.14 2.28 -3.42
CA GLY A 211 -1.44 2.01 -4.03
C GLY A 211 -1.63 0.57 -4.52
N ARG A 212 -0.54 -0.18 -4.66
CA ARG A 212 -0.59 -1.61 -5.00
C ARG A 212 -1.22 -2.47 -3.88
N ASN A 213 -1.24 -1.99 -2.64
CA ASN A 213 -1.87 -2.69 -1.51
C ASN A 213 -2.22 -1.68 -0.41
N LEU A 214 -3.28 -0.93 -0.62
CA LEU A 214 -3.69 0.17 0.24
C LEU A 214 -5.17 0.09 0.54
N ALA A 215 -5.54 0.08 1.81
CA ALA A 215 -6.96 0.11 2.19
C ALA A 215 -7.28 1.33 3.03
N TYR A 216 -8.48 1.88 2.83
CA TYR A 216 -9.03 2.97 3.63
C TYR A 216 -10.56 3.04 3.53
N THR A 217 -11.17 3.82 4.41
CA THR A 217 -12.61 4.04 4.35
C THR A 217 -12.97 5.18 3.38
N ARG A 218 -14.13 5.07 2.74
CA ARG A 218 -14.69 6.14 1.90
C ARG A 218 -14.87 7.43 2.68
N THR A 219 -15.34 7.32 3.91
CA THR A 219 -15.50 8.46 4.83
C THR A 219 -14.17 9.19 5.05
N LEU A 220 -13.07 8.46 5.27
CA LEU A 220 -11.74 9.07 5.40
C LEU A 220 -11.33 9.78 4.10
N PHE A 221 -11.51 9.14 2.94
CA PHE A 221 -11.21 9.73 1.64
C PHE A 221 -12.00 11.02 1.39
N GLN A 222 -13.29 11.05 1.74
CA GLN A 222 -14.12 12.24 1.65
C GLN A 222 -13.68 13.33 2.62
N LYS A 223 -13.30 12.96 3.85
CA LYS A 223 -12.86 13.89 4.89
C LYS A 223 -11.59 14.65 4.52
N VAL A 224 -10.69 14.02 3.77
CA VAL A 224 -9.49 14.68 3.22
C VAL A 224 -9.76 15.39 1.88
N ASN A 225 -10.99 15.41 1.39
CA ASN A 225 -11.38 15.90 0.06
C ASN A 225 -10.70 15.14 -1.10
N GLY A 226 -10.40 13.85 -0.91
CA GLY A 226 -9.75 13.00 -1.89
C GLY A 226 -8.39 13.54 -2.35
N PHE A 227 -8.17 13.60 -3.66
CA PHE A 227 -6.92 14.10 -4.25
C PHE A 227 -6.94 15.60 -4.55
N LYS A 228 -7.92 16.37 -4.09
CA LYS A 228 -8.13 17.77 -4.51
C LYS A 228 -6.95 18.67 -4.17
N SER A 229 -6.35 18.52 -2.99
CA SER A 229 -5.22 19.34 -2.50
C SER A 229 -3.94 19.18 -3.35
N HIS A 230 -3.78 18.04 -4.02
CA HIS A 230 -2.58 17.68 -4.77
C HIS A 230 -2.89 17.12 -6.17
N TYR A 231 -4.04 17.49 -6.75
CA TYR A 231 -4.46 16.99 -8.06
C TYR A 231 -3.48 17.31 -9.18
N ALA A 232 -2.80 18.46 -9.09
CA ALA A 232 -1.82 18.88 -10.07
C ALA A 232 -0.44 18.23 -9.93
N ILE A 233 -0.16 17.59 -8.79
CA ILE A 233 1.14 16.95 -8.50
C ILE A 233 1.10 15.52 -9.04
N SER A 234 2.07 15.15 -9.86
CA SER A 234 2.24 13.78 -10.36
C SER A 234 3.73 13.43 -10.30
N PRO A 235 4.11 12.29 -9.75
CA PRO A 235 3.40 11.18 -9.09
C PRO A 235 3.22 11.37 -7.57
N GLY A 236 2.88 10.32 -6.82
CA GLY A 236 2.87 10.30 -5.35
C GLY A 236 1.48 10.42 -4.74
N ASP A 237 0.44 9.98 -5.45
CA ASP A 237 -0.95 10.05 -5.02
C ASP A 237 -1.19 9.36 -3.67
N ASP A 238 -0.55 8.21 -3.46
CA ASP A 238 -0.70 7.39 -2.26
C ASP A 238 -0.03 8.04 -1.04
N ASP A 239 1.19 8.55 -1.23
CA ASP A 239 1.97 9.21 -0.18
C ASP A 239 1.30 10.54 0.23
N LEU A 240 0.80 11.29 -0.73
CA LEU A 240 0.11 12.56 -0.48
C LEU A 240 -1.25 12.35 0.19
N LEU A 241 -2.01 11.33 -0.23
CA LEU A 241 -3.24 10.93 0.44
C LEU A 241 -2.96 10.50 1.88
N LEU A 242 -1.91 9.71 2.10
CA LEU A 242 -1.47 9.30 3.43
C LEU A 242 -1.20 10.52 4.33
N GLN A 243 -0.44 11.51 3.84
CA GLN A 243 -0.11 12.71 4.61
C GLN A 243 -1.34 13.53 4.99
N ASP A 244 -2.35 13.56 4.14
CA ASP A 244 -3.61 14.21 4.49
C ASP A 244 -4.44 13.36 5.46
N ALA A 245 -4.44 12.03 5.30
CA ALA A 245 -5.22 11.09 6.10
C ALA A 245 -4.74 10.98 7.56
N ILE A 246 -3.44 11.07 7.82
CA ILE A 246 -2.88 10.97 9.19
C ILE A 246 -3.36 12.06 10.14
N LYS A 247 -3.87 13.16 9.61
CA LYS A 247 -4.50 14.22 10.40
C LYS A 247 -5.82 13.77 11.05
N TYR A 248 -6.41 12.70 10.56
CA TYR A 248 -7.75 12.23 10.94
C TYR A 248 -7.81 10.78 11.41
N SER A 249 -6.81 9.97 11.09
CA SER A 249 -6.79 8.54 11.41
C SER A 249 -5.37 8.07 11.69
N ALA A 250 -5.22 7.17 12.65
CA ALA A 250 -4.00 6.38 12.78
C ALA A 250 -3.88 5.39 11.61
N VAL A 251 -2.63 5.00 11.31
CA VAL A 251 -2.31 4.08 10.21
C VAL A 251 -2.02 2.69 10.75
N ALA A 252 -2.68 1.68 10.20
CA ALA A 252 -2.36 0.28 10.43
C ALA A 252 -1.44 -0.26 9.34
N THR A 253 -0.80 -1.39 9.61
CA THR A 253 0.07 -2.08 8.66
C THR A 253 -0.44 -3.49 8.41
N GLY A 254 -0.56 -3.90 7.15
CA GLY A 254 -1.01 -5.22 6.72
C GLY A 254 0.15 -6.04 6.14
N LEU A 255 0.49 -7.16 6.76
CA LEU A 255 1.35 -8.17 6.15
C LEU A 255 0.41 -9.20 5.53
N SER A 256 0.01 -8.96 4.29
CA SER A 256 -0.68 -9.96 3.47
C SER A 256 0.39 -10.71 2.67
N PRO A 257 0.44 -12.03 2.73
CA PRO A 257 1.35 -12.82 1.89
C PRO A 257 0.93 -12.79 0.44
#